data_77fd0836d3a0fa1ecc98fa3dadb8f899
#
_entry.id   77fd0836d3a0fa1ecc98fa3dadb8f899
#
_cell.length_a   1.000
_cell.length_b   1.000
_cell.length_c   1.000
_cell.angle_alpha   90.00
_cell.angle_beta   90.00
_cell.angle_gamma   90.00
#
_symmetry.space_group_name_H-M   'P 1'
#
loop_
_entity.id
_entity.type
_entity.pdbx_description
1 polymer ?
#
loop_
_entity_poly.entity_id
_entity_poly.type
_entity_poly.pdbx_seq_one_letter_code
_entity_poly.pdbx_strand_id
1 'polypeptide(L)'
;MIRFETMAELVKLAEEKAVPLSEIVIRSEAENTQQSRFAVLVAMEENWEVMKEAIQRGVTNRERSVSGLTGGDAAKLFIRQKEGGYLGSAALATAAYALGVSEVNAAMGRIVACPTAGSC
;
A
#
# COMPACT_ATOMS: atom_id res chain seq x y z
N MET A 1 -8.13 -14.84 23.15
CA MET A 1 -8.48 -13.98 21.99
C MET A 1 -7.71 -12.67 22.11
N ILE A 2 -6.99 -12.29 21.08
CA ILE A 2 -6.25 -11.02 21.03
C ILE A 2 -7.17 -9.96 20.40
N ARG A 3 -7.63 -9.02 21.21
CA ARG A 3 -8.46 -7.89 20.77
C ARG A 3 -7.87 -6.58 21.27
N PHE A 4 -7.92 -5.58 20.45
CA PHE A 4 -7.59 -4.19 20.76
C PHE A 4 -8.46 -3.28 19.89
N GLU A 5 -8.89 -2.18 20.44
CA GLU A 5 -9.71 -1.17 19.75
C GLU A 5 -8.94 0.15 19.59
N THR A 6 -7.91 0.32 20.41
CA THR A 6 -7.09 1.53 20.44
C THR A 6 -5.61 1.20 20.23
N MET A 7 -4.85 2.18 19.77
CA MET A 7 -3.40 2.06 19.62
C MET A 7 -2.73 1.83 21.00
N ALA A 8 -3.25 2.43 22.06
CA ALA A 8 -2.72 2.25 23.41
C ALA A 8 -2.84 0.80 23.89
N GLU A 9 -3.96 0.15 23.61
CA GLU A 9 -4.16 -1.28 23.92
C GLU A 9 -3.23 -2.18 23.09
N LEU A 10 -3.04 -1.86 21.81
CA LEU A 10 -2.12 -2.60 20.94
C LEU A 10 -0.68 -2.52 21.47
N VAL A 11 -0.22 -1.34 21.86
CA VAL A 11 1.11 -1.14 22.46
C VAL A 11 1.26 -1.93 23.76
N LYS A 12 0.27 -1.82 24.65
CA LYS A 12 0.26 -2.54 25.92
C LYS A 12 0.34 -4.06 25.73
N LEU A 13 -0.43 -4.61 24.80
CA LEU A 13 -0.39 -6.04 24.47
C LEU A 13 0.98 -6.47 23.93
N ALA A 14 1.61 -5.64 23.11
CA ALA A 14 2.94 -5.92 22.58
C ALA A 14 4.01 -5.93 23.71
N GLU A 15 3.95 -4.98 24.63
CA GLU A 15 4.83 -4.92 25.79
C GLU A 15 4.62 -6.12 26.73
N GLU A 16 3.37 -6.42 27.11
CA GLU A 16 3.02 -7.55 27.99
C GLU A 16 3.46 -8.91 27.41
N LYS A 17 3.40 -9.08 26.10
CA LYS A 17 3.79 -10.32 25.42
C LYS A 17 5.24 -10.31 24.95
N ALA A 18 5.95 -9.20 25.10
CA ALA A 18 7.35 -9.02 24.65
C ALA A 18 7.53 -9.38 23.16
N VAL A 19 6.59 -8.95 22.29
CA VAL A 19 6.62 -9.16 20.85
C VAL A 19 6.38 -7.84 20.10
N PRO A 20 6.80 -7.73 18.83
CA PRO A 20 6.53 -6.52 18.04
C PRO A 20 5.03 -6.35 17.76
N LEU A 21 4.62 -5.10 17.51
CA LEU A 21 3.23 -4.74 17.16
C LEU A 21 2.69 -5.58 16.01
N SER A 22 3.52 -5.82 14.98
CA SER A 22 3.16 -6.64 13.83
C SER A 22 2.74 -8.05 14.21
N GLU A 23 3.40 -8.65 15.19
CA GLU A 23 3.05 -10.00 15.64
C GLU A 23 1.70 -10.04 16.37
N ILE A 24 1.36 -9.00 17.14
CA ILE A 24 0.03 -8.88 17.76
C ILE A 24 -1.05 -8.80 16.68
N VAL A 25 -0.83 -7.97 15.65
CA VAL A 25 -1.78 -7.82 14.54
C VAL A 25 -1.94 -9.13 13.77
N ILE A 26 -0.86 -9.82 13.44
CA ILE A 26 -0.89 -11.10 12.74
C ILE A 26 -1.68 -12.15 13.55
N ARG A 27 -1.46 -12.24 14.86
CA ARG A 27 -2.18 -13.18 15.72
C ARG A 27 -3.65 -12.82 15.84
N SER A 28 -3.98 -11.54 15.98
CA SER A 28 -5.36 -11.07 16.00
C SER A 28 -6.09 -11.41 14.70
N GLU A 29 -5.46 -11.18 13.55
CA GLU A 29 -6.01 -11.51 12.25
C GLU A 29 -6.21 -13.01 12.06
N ALA A 30 -5.22 -13.81 12.46
CA ALA A 30 -5.31 -15.27 12.41
C ALA A 30 -6.48 -15.81 13.26
N GLU A 31 -6.70 -15.26 14.46
CA GLU A 31 -7.83 -15.62 15.30
C GLU A 31 -9.17 -15.17 14.69
N ASN A 32 -9.26 -13.94 14.18
CA ASN A 32 -10.47 -13.38 13.59
C ASN A 32 -10.92 -14.10 12.33
N THR A 33 -9.96 -14.50 11.50
CA THR A 33 -10.21 -15.20 10.24
C THR A 33 -10.21 -16.72 10.37
N GLN A 34 -9.92 -17.24 11.54
CA GLN A 34 -9.73 -18.69 11.81
C GLN A 34 -8.71 -19.34 10.89
N GLN A 35 -7.66 -18.59 10.55
CA GLN A 35 -6.56 -19.03 9.70
C GLN A 35 -5.27 -19.25 10.50
N SER A 36 -4.33 -19.98 9.92
CA SER A 36 -3.00 -20.08 10.50
C SER A 36 -2.23 -18.77 10.33
N ARG A 37 -1.28 -18.51 11.23
CA ARG A 37 -0.32 -17.40 11.09
C ARG A 37 0.37 -17.41 9.72
N PHE A 38 0.71 -18.57 9.21
CA PHE A 38 1.34 -18.73 7.90
C PHE A 38 0.40 -18.27 6.78
N ALA A 39 -0.88 -18.64 6.82
CA ALA A 39 -1.87 -18.21 5.82
C ALA A 39 -2.05 -16.69 5.80
N VAL A 40 -2.07 -16.03 6.97
CA VAL A 40 -2.12 -14.56 7.06
C VAL A 40 -0.90 -13.93 6.40
N LEU A 41 0.30 -14.46 6.63
CA LEU A 41 1.51 -13.94 6.00
C LEU A 41 1.53 -14.14 4.48
N VAL A 42 1.09 -15.30 3.99
CA VAL A 42 0.97 -15.56 2.54
C VAL A 42 0.00 -14.58 1.89
N ALA A 43 -1.17 -14.35 2.48
CA ALA A 43 -2.13 -13.38 1.96
C ALA A 43 -1.57 -11.95 1.95
N MET A 44 -0.78 -11.58 2.95
CA MET A 44 -0.10 -10.27 2.99
C MET A 44 0.99 -10.17 1.91
N GLU A 45 1.74 -11.24 1.66
CA GLU A 45 2.74 -11.27 0.59
C GLU A 45 2.10 -11.11 -0.80
N GLU A 46 0.97 -11.79 -1.04
CA GLU A 46 0.20 -11.63 -2.28
C GLU A 46 -0.27 -10.18 -2.47
N ASN A 47 -0.78 -9.55 -1.42
CA ASN A 47 -1.15 -8.14 -1.45
C ASN A 47 0.06 -7.23 -1.75
N TRP A 48 1.20 -7.53 -1.15
CA TRP A 48 2.44 -6.79 -1.39
C TRP A 48 2.92 -6.88 -2.83
N GLU A 49 2.84 -8.06 -3.46
CA GLU A 49 3.14 -8.20 -4.88
C GLU A 49 2.21 -7.34 -5.75
N VAL A 50 0.90 -7.34 -5.48
CA VAL A 50 -0.06 -6.48 -6.19
C VAL A 50 0.26 -5.00 -6.01
N MET A 51 0.65 -4.56 -4.81
CA MET A 51 1.07 -3.17 -4.56
C MET A 51 2.30 -2.79 -5.40
N LYS A 52 3.32 -3.65 -5.46
CA LYS A 52 4.52 -3.43 -6.27
C LYS A 52 4.21 -3.36 -7.77
N GLU A 53 3.38 -4.27 -8.25
CA GLU A 53 2.94 -4.29 -9.64
C GLU A 53 2.15 -3.03 -10.01
N ALA A 54 1.24 -2.58 -9.16
CA ALA A 54 0.47 -1.35 -9.36
C ALA A 54 1.38 -0.11 -9.44
N ILE A 55 2.35 0.00 -8.55
CA ILE A 55 3.36 1.08 -8.59
C ILE A 55 4.14 1.03 -9.90
N GLN A 56 4.69 -0.14 -10.25
CA GLN A 56 5.50 -0.30 -11.45
C GLN A 56 4.70 0.04 -12.72
N ARG A 57 3.46 -0.41 -12.79
CA ARG A 57 2.55 -0.11 -13.90
C ARG A 57 2.24 1.39 -13.97
N GLY A 58 1.94 2.01 -12.83
CA GLY A 58 1.59 3.44 -12.76
C GLY A 58 2.72 4.36 -13.19
N VAL A 59 3.98 4.06 -12.86
CA VAL A 59 5.12 4.90 -13.22
C VAL A 59 5.72 4.61 -14.60
N THR A 60 5.34 3.51 -15.24
CA THR A 60 5.83 3.14 -16.57
C THR A 60 4.79 3.32 -17.66
N ASN A 61 3.52 3.01 -17.39
CA ASN A 61 2.44 3.10 -18.35
C ASN A 61 1.81 4.50 -18.35
N ARG A 62 1.28 4.87 -19.51
CA ARG A 62 0.55 6.13 -19.70
C ARG A 62 -0.91 5.85 -20.04
N GLU A 63 -1.48 4.85 -19.40
CA GLU A 63 -2.87 4.48 -19.59
C GLU A 63 -3.78 5.63 -19.14
N ARG A 64 -4.86 5.83 -19.88
CA ARG A 64 -5.88 6.80 -19.54
C ARG A 64 -6.92 6.17 -18.62
N SER A 65 -7.48 6.99 -17.74
CA SER A 65 -8.68 6.63 -16.99
C SER A 65 -9.84 6.27 -17.93
N VAL A 66 -10.84 5.56 -17.42
CA VAL A 66 -12.05 5.21 -18.20
C VAL A 66 -12.71 6.44 -18.81
N SER A 67 -12.72 7.57 -18.07
CA SER A 67 -13.24 8.85 -18.58
C SER A 67 -12.33 9.53 -19.62
N GLY A 68 -11.08 9.10 -19.77
CA GLY A 68 -10.07 9.71 -20.62
C GLY A 68 -9.48 11.03 -20.08
N LEU A 69 -9.91 11.50 -18.90
CA LEU A 69 -9.49 12.79 -18.35
C LEU A 69 -8.11 12.77 -17.70
N THR A 70 -7.70 11.65 -17.12
CA THR A 70 -6.44 11.52 -16.36
C THR A 70 -5.60 10.37 -16.90
N GLY A 71 -4.30 10.39 -16.61
CA GLY A 71 -3.37 9.32 -16.92
C GLY A 71 -2.04 9.82 -17.49
N GLY A 72 -0.98 9.10 -17.16
CA GLY A 72 0.38 9.38 -17.62
C GLY A 72 1.14 10.43 -16.84
N ASP A 73 0.56 11.05 -15.83
CA ASP A 73 1.21 12.08 -15.02
C ASP A 73 2.21 11.49 -14.03
N ALA A 74 1.91 10.32 -13.46
CA ALA A 74 2.84 9.58 -12.61
C ALA A 74 4.12 9.21 -13.36
N ALA A 75 4.02 8.74 -14.60
CA ALA A 75 5.18 8.41 -15.43
C ALA A 75 6.04 9.65 -15.72
N LYS A 76 5.44 10.79 -16.00
CA LYS A 76 6.15 12.06 -16.19
C LYS A 76 6.86 12.50 -14.91
N LEU A 77 6.19 12.45 -13.78
CA LEU A 77 6.74 12.81 -12.48
C LEU A 77 7.91 11.87 -12.08
N PHE A 78 7.77 10.58 -12.36
CA PHE A 78 8.81 9.59 -12.11
C PHE A 78 10.08 9.82 -12.96
N ILE A 79 9.92 10.25 -14.21
CA ILE A 79 11.05 10.68 -15.03
C ILE A 79 11.70 11.96 -14.47
N ARG A 80 10.89 12.91 -14.08
CA ARG A 80 11.35 14.20 -13.55
C ARG A 80 12.17 14.04 -12.26
N GLN A 81 11.83 13.09 -11.40
CA GLN A 81 12.56 12.88 -10.15
C GLN A 81 14.04 12.52 -10.37
N LYS A 82 14.41 11.92 -11.51
CA LYS A 82 15.79 11.59 -11.85
C LYS A 82 16.64 12.84 -12.16
N GLU A 83 16.01 13.89 -12.65
CA GLU A 83 16.67 15.18 -12.95
C GLU A 83 16.84 16.06 -11.71
N GLY A 84 16.25 15.62 -10.59
CA GLY A 84 16.12 16.41 -9.39
C GLY A 84 15.02 17.46 -9.52
N GLY A 85 14.64 18.06 -8.43
CA GLY A 85 13.59 19.06 -8.39
C GLY A 85 13.59 19.80 -7.07
N TYR A 86 12.78 20.85 -6.98
CA TYR A 86 12.67 21.69 -5.80
C TYR A 86 12.34 20.89 -4.51
N LEU A 87 11.56 19.82 -4.63
CA LEU A 87 11.17 18.97 -3.51
C LEU A 87 12.18 17.83 -3.20
N GLY A 88 13.20 17.64 -4.04
CA GLY A 88 14.12 16.52 -3.95
C GLY A 88 13.58 15.21 -4.57
N SER A 89 14.50 14.32 -4.94
CA SER A 89 14.16 13.09 -5.67
C SER A 89 13.28 12.12 -4.87
N ALA A 90 13.50 12.01 -3.56
CA ALA A 90 12.72 11.10 -2.71
C ALA A 90 11.23 11.51 -2.62
N ALA A 91 10.96 12.80 -2.41
CA ALA A 91 9.60 13.31 -2.35
C ALA A 91 8.88 13.18 -3.70
N LEU A 92 9.58 13.48 -4.80
CA LEU A 92 9.03 13.32 -6.16
C LEU A 92 8.76 11.85 -6.51
N ALA A 93 9.62 10.92 -6.11
CA ALA A 93 9.41 9.49 -6.31
C ALA A 93 8.18 9.00 -5.52
N THR A 94 8.05 9.40 -4.25
CA THR A 94 6.90 9.06 -3.41
C THR A 94 5.58 9.56 -4.02
N ALA A 95 5.56 10.81 -4.47
CA ALA A 95 4.40 11.39 -5.15
C ALA A 95 4.08 10.67 -6.46
N ALA A 96 5.09 10.28 -7.24
CA ALA A 96 4.91 9.52 -8.46
C ALA A 96 4.30 8.14 -8.19
N TYR A 97 4.74 7.45 -7.13
CA TYR A 97 4.20 6.14 -6.76
C TYR A 97 2.73 6.23 -6.33
N ALA A 98 2.40 7.19 -5.47
CA ALA A 98 1.02 7.41 -5.02
C ALA A 98 0.10 7.78 -6.19
N LEU A 99 0.52 8.69 -7.05
CA LEU A 99 -0.23 9.09 -8.24
C LEU A 99 -0.35 7.91 -9.22
N GLY A 100 0.69 7.10 -9.38
CA GLY A 100 0.70 5.93 -10.25
C GLY A 100 -0.34 4.89 -9.85
N VAL A 101 -0.47 4.60 -8.56
CA VAL A 101 -1.52 3.69 -8.03
C VAL A 101 -2.91 4.27 -8.29
N SER A 102 -3.11 5.57 -8.08
CA SER A 102 -4.37 6.25 -8.39
C SER A 102 -4.73 6.18 -9.88
N GLU A 103 -3.76 6.35 -10.77
CA GLU A 103 -3.97 6.25 -12.22
C GLU A 103 -4.29 4.81 -12.66
N VAL A 104 -3.63 3.81 -12.08
CA VAL A 104 -3.93 2.39 -12.31
C VAL A 104 -5.37 2.07 -11.89
N ASN A 105 -5.80 2.57 -10.73
CA ASN A 105 -7.18 2.41 -10.26
C ASN A 105 -8.18 3.09 -11.20
N ALA A 106 -7.90 4.31 -11.64
CA ALA A 106 -8.76 5.06 -12.56
C ALA A 106 -8.87 4.41 -13.97
N ALA A 107 -7.87 3.63 -14.36
CA ALA A 107 -7.86 2.81 -15.58
C ALA A 107 -8.44 1.41 -15.37
N MET A 108 -9.12 1.13 -14.26
CA MET A 108 -9.66 -0.17 -13.88
C MET A 108 -8.61 -1.26 -13.69
N GLY A 109 -7.37 -0.88 -13.37
CA GLY A 109 -6.32 -1.81 -13.03
C GLY A 109 -6.44 -2.34 -11.60
N ARG A 110 -5.71 -3.42 -11.32
CA ARG A 110 -5.70 -4.05 -10.00
C ARG A 110 -4.83 -3.26 -9.03
N ILE A 111 -5.42 -2.91 -7.89
CA ILE A 111 -4.73 -2.29 -6.74
C ILE A 111 -5.13 -2.98 -5.45
N VAL A 112 -4.41 -2.69 -4.36
CA VAL A 112 -4.82 -3.05 -2.99
C VAL A 112 -5.39 -1.81 -2.32
N ALA A 113 -6.65 -1.88 -1.88
CA ALA A 113 -7.28 -0.83 -1.09
C ALA A 113 -6.86 -0.98 0.39
N CYS A 114 -6.44 0.14 1.02
CA CYS A 114 -5.94 0.09 2.39
C CYS A 114 -6.26 1.37 3.17
N PRO A 115 -7.42 1.50 3.80
CA PRO A 115 -8.62 0.66 3.77
C PRO A 115 -9.54 0.90 2.56
N THR A 116 -9.33 1.98 1.82
CA THR A 116 -10.10 2.33 0.61
C THR A 116 -9.16 2.67 -0.55
N ALA A 117 -9.68 2.68 -1.78
CA ALA A 117 -8.90 2.97 -2.97
C ALA A 117 -8.32 4.41 -3.03
N GLY A 118 -8.78 5.32 -2.20
CA GLY A 118 -8.34 6.72 -2.18
C GLY A 118 -7.64 7.15 -0.89
N SER A 119 -7.34 6.22 0.03
CA SER A 119 -6.79 6.54 1.35
C SER A 119 -5.29 6.28 1.50
N CYS A 120 -4.59 6.07 0.43
CA CYS A 120 -3.14 5.83 0.45
C CYS A 120 -2.35 7.13 0.51
#